data_ee2521f97a95cc1811c3a39bd90b56c5
#
_entry.id   ee2521f97a95cc1811c3a39bd90b56c5
#
_cell.length_a   1.000
_cell.length_b   1.000
_cell.length_c   1.000
_cell.angle_alpha   90.00
_cell.angle_beta   90.00
_cell.angle_gamma   90.00
#
_symmetry.space_group_name_H-M   'P 1'
#
loop_
_entity.id
_entity.type
_entity.pdbx_description
1 polymer ?
#
loop_
_entity_poly.entity_id
_entity_poly.type
_entity_poly.pdbx_seq_one_letter_code
_entity_poly.pdbx_strand_id
1 'polypeptide(L)'
;MNQSAGIFFYSQSTKRFLYLLRNDDKSNTWGIPGGKIETGETLIQGLQRECIEELNYFPTDAKLVPIQKFINNNFTYHTFFCAINDEFIPLLNDEHIGYSWVGHNQYPKPLHPGLFNTINFDVVQEKLRKLLSKIEK
;
A
#
# COMPACT_ATOMS: atom_id res chain seq x y z
N MET A 1 -0.41 6.10 -21.28
CA MET A 1 0.13 5.02 -20.44
C MET A 1 -0.68 4.91 -19.16
N ASN A 2 -1.10 3.71 -18.79
CA ASN A 2 -1.85 3.50 -17.56
C ASN A 2 -0.91 3.43 -16.36
N GLN A 3 -1.23 4.17 -15.32
CA GLN A 3 -0.46 4.17 -14.10
C GLN A 3 -1.34 3.88 -12.90
N SER A 4 -0.82 3.12 -11.95
CA SER A 4 -1.43 2.86 -10.66
C SER A 4 -0.39 3.04 -9.56
N ALA A 5 -0.85 3.27 -8.34
CA ALA A 5 0.03 3.42 -7.20
C ALA A 5 -0.58 2.74 -5.98
N GLY A 6 0.28 2.22 -5.13
CA GLY A 6 -0.10 1.64 -3.85
C GLY A 6 0.84 2.11 -2.75
N ILE A 7 0.38 1.97 -1.52
CA ILE A 7 1.10 2.49 -0.37
C ILE A 7 1.10 1.47 0.78
N PHE A 8 2.30 1.24 1.33
CA PHE A 8 2.44 0.50 2.58
C PHE A 8 2.39 1.51 3.74
N PHE A 9 1.29 1.55 4.49
CA PHE A 9 1.23 2.31 5.73
C PHE A 9 1.86 1.50 6.85
N TYR A 10 2.82 2.09 7.53
CA TYR A 10 3.50 1.46 8.66
C TYR A 10 3.27 2.27 9.93
N SER A 11 2.65 1.64 10.93
CA SER A 11 2.43 2.26 12.24
C SER A 11 3.68 2.10 13.10
N GLN A 12 4.27 3.23 13.50
CA GLN A 12 5.49 3.20 14.31
C GLN A 12 5.22 2.71 15.73
N SER A 13 4.06 3.04 16.29
CA SER A 13 3.73 2.64 17.66
C SER A 13 3.54 1.13 17.80
N THR A 14 2.97 0.47 16.79
CA THR A 14 2.68 -0.96 16.86
C THR A 14 3.64 -1.80 16.02
N LYS A 15 4.43 -1.18 15.15
CA LYS A 15 5.35 -1.84 14.20
C LYS A 15 4.61 -2.78 13.26
N ARG A 16 3.44 -2.34 12.77
CA ARG A 16 2.59 -3.14 11.90
C ARG A 16 2.22 -2.40 10.62
N PHE A 17 1.99 -3.17 9.56
CA PHE A 17 1.58 -2.70 8.24
C PHE A 17 0.10 -2.96 8.01
N LEU A 18 -0.54 -2.07 7.24
CA LEU A 18 -1.95 -2.19 6.88
C LEU A 18 -2.13 -2.97 5.58
N TYR A 19 -3.00 -3.98 5.62
CA TYR A 19 -3.47 -4.71 4.45
C TYR A 19 -4.97 -4.67 4.39
N LEU A 20 -5.51 -4.69 3.16
CA LEU A 20 -6.95 -4.64 2.90
C LEU A 20 -7.39 -5.90 2.19
N LEU A 21 -8.52 -6.46 2.62
CA LEU A 21 -9.12 -7.63 1.96
C LEU A 21 -10.06 -7.16 0.86
N ARG A 22 -9.74 -7.52 -0.37
CA ARG A 22 -10.49 -7.11 -1.56
C ARG A 22 -11.82 -7.84 -1.62
N ASN A 23 -12.83 -7.14 -2.10
CA ASN A 23 -14.17 -7.69 -2.34
C ASN A 23 -14.27 -8.09 -3.82
N ASP A 24 -13.67 -9.23 -4.18
CA ASP A 24 -13.66 -9.74 -5.55
C ASP A 24 -14.61 -10.92 -5.71
N ASP A 25 -15.28 -10.99 -6.87
CA ASP A 25 -16.24 -12.07 -7.17
C ASP A 25 -15.60 -13.45 -7.26
N LYS A 26 -14.32 -13.51 -7.61
CA LYS A 26 -13.64 -14.79 -7.89
C LYS A 26 -12.77 -15.28 -6.76
N SER A 27 -12.10 -14.39 -6.05
CA SER A 27 -11.27 -14.76 -4.90
C SER A 27 -10.96 -13.51 -4.09
N ASN A 28 -11.20 -13.60 -2.81
CA ASN A 28 -10.86 -12.50 -1.91
C ASN A 28 -9.37 -12.56 -1.62
N THR A 29 -8.63 -11.55 -2.07
CA THR A 29 -7.20 -11.47 -1.85
C THR A 29 -6.87 -10.21 -1.07
N TRP A 30 -5.73 -10.24 -0.38
CA TRP A 30 -5.24 -9.12 0.42
C TRP A 30 -4.32 -8.24 -0.43
N GLY A 31 -4.51 -6.94 -0.32
CA GLY A 31 -3.69 -5.96 -1.02
C GLY A 31 -3.38 -4.77 -0.12
N ILE A 32 -2.80 -3.74 -0.72
CA ILE A 32 -2.51 -2.48 -0.04
C ILE A 32 -3.38 -1.37 -0.62
N PRO A 33 -3.60 -0.27 0.13
CA PRO A 33 -4.38 0.85 -0.40
C PRO A 33 -3.76 1.43 -1.66
N GLY A 34 -4.60 1.90 -2.58
CA GLY A 34 -4.17 2.53 -3.81
C GLY A 34 -5.08 2.19 -4.97
N GLY A 35 -4.70 2.59 -6.16
CA GLY A 35 -5.47 2.32 -7.36
C GLY A 35 -4.95 3.07 -8.56
N LYS A 36 -5.81 3.18 -9.56
CA LYS A 36 -5.48 3.79 -10.84
C LYS A 36 -5.36 5.30 -10.72
N ILE A 37 -4.29 5.86 -11.32
CA ILE A 37 -4.10 7.30 -11.43
C ILE A 37 -4.90 7.80 -12.64
N GLU A 38 -5.73 8.81 -12.43
CA GLU A 38 -6.57 9.37 -13.47
C GLU A 38 -5.82 10.44 -14.27
N THR A 39 -6.30 10.68 -15.50
CA THR A 39 -5.73 11.72 -16.36
C THR A 39 -5.79 13.08 -15.66
N GLY A 40 -4.67 13.79 -15.65
CA GLY A 40 -4.58 15.10 -15.02
C GLY A 40 -4.15 15.08 -13.57
N GLU A 41 -4.06 13.89 -12.95
CA GLU A 41 -3.56 13.76 -11.58
C GLU A 41 -2.05 13.49 -11.57
N THR A 42 -1.36 14.02 -10.54
CA THR A 42 -0.02 13.53 -10.20
C THR A 42 -0.16 12.18 -9.48
N LEU A 43 0.94 11.45 -9.32
CA LEU A 43 0.93 10.19 -8.57
C LEU A 43 0.40 10.40 -7.15
N ILE A 44 0.88 11.46 -6.48
CA ILE A 44 0.48 11.75 -5.10
C ILE A 44 -1.01 12.12 -5.02
N GLN A 45 -1.51 12.93 -5.97
CA GLN A 45 -2.92 13.30 -6.00
C GLN A 45 -3.82 12.09 -6.18
N GLY A 46 -3.47 11.21 -7.11
CA GLY A 46 -4.23 9.99 -7.36
C GLY A 46 -4.20 9.05 -6.17
N LEU A 47 -3.04 8.88 -5.56
CA LEU A 47 -2.89 8.03 -4.37
C LEU A 47 -3.69 8.59 -3.19
N GLN A 48 -3.65 9.91 -2.98
CA GLN A 48 -4.44 10.56 -1.94
C GLN A 48 -5.93 10.34 -2.16
N ARG A 49 -6.40 10.53 -3.40
CA ARG A 49 -7.81 10.32 -3.74
C ARG A 49 -8.23 8.87 -3.47
N GLU A 50 -7.43 7.91 -3.91
CA GLU A 50 -7.72 6.48 -3.68
C GLU A 50 -7.76 6.14 -2.19
N CYS A 51 -6.82 6.66 -1.40
CA CYS A 51 -6.81 6.42 0.04
C CYS A 51 -8.04 7.02 0.72
N ILE A 52 -8.45 8.23 0.33
CA ILE A 52 -9.65 8.85 0.88
C ILE A 52 -10.89 8.03 0.51
N GLU A 53 -10.99 7.55 -0.72
CA GLU A 53 -12.12 6.71 -1.17
C GLU A 53 -12.16 5.37 -0.42
N GLU A 54 -11.00 4.73 -0.24
CA GLU A 54 -10.92 3.38 0.31
C GLU A 54 -10.88 3.33 1.84
N LEU A 55 -10.31 4.37 2.48
CA LEU A 55 -10.02 4.35 3.92
C LEU A 55 -10.60 5.55 4.67
N ASN A 56 -11.04 6.58 3.96
CA ASN A 56 -11.35 7.89 4.51
C ASN A 56 -10.17 8.46 5.31
N TYR A 57 -8.96 8.20 4.84
CA TYR A 57 -7.74 8.60 5.55
C TYR A 57 -6.60 8.85 4.58
N PHE A 58 -5.91 9.97 4.76
CA PHE A 58 -4.60 10.21 4.18
C PHE A 58 -3.89 11.22 5.08
N PRO A 59 -2.66 10.93 5.55
CA PRO A 59 -1.98 11.83 6.49
C PRO A 59 -1.63 13.16 5.83
N THR A 60 -1.87 14.28 6.54
CA THR A 60 -1.64 15.63 6.02
C THR A 60 -0.16 15.90 5.75
N ASP A 61 0.72 15.36 6.58
CA ASP A 61 2.16 15.54 6.47
C ASP A 61 2.83 14.26 5.95
N ALA A 62 2.15 13.58 5.01
CA ALA A 62 2.63 12.31 4.50
C ALA A 62 3.98 12.45 3.82
N LYS A 63 4.97 11.71 4.32
CA LYS A 63 6.25 11.55 3.67
C LYS A 63 6.25 10.21 2.97
N LEU A 64 6.05 10.24 1.65
CA LEU A 64 5.99 9.04 0.84
C LEU A 64 7.38 8.70 0.31
N VAL A 65 7.82 7.49 0.60
CA VAL A 65 9.12 6.99 0.13
C VAL A 65 8.87 6.00 -1.01
N PRO A 66 9.30 6.28 -2.24
CA PRO A 66 9.13 5.32 -3.33
C PRO A 66 10.02 4.11 -3.10
N ILE A 67 9.46 2.91 -3.23
CA ILE A 67 10.22 1.67 -3.03
C ILE A 67 10.27 0.80 -4.27
N GLN A 68 9.33 0.95 -5.20
CA GLN A 68 9.38 0.20 -6.46
C GLN A 68 8.60 0.90 -7.55
N LYS A 69 9.08 0.76 -8.78
CA LYS A 69 8.37 1.12 -9.99
C LYS A 69 8.41 -0.09 -10.91
N PHE A 70 7.24 -0.68 -11.14
CA PHE A 70 7.10 -1.85 -12.00
C PHE A 70 6.51 -1.43 -13.34
N ILE A 71 7.17 -1.78 -14.45
CA ILE A 71 6.74 -1.44 -15.80
C ILE A 71 6.48 -2.72 -16.57
N ASN A 72 5.26 -2.83 -17.15
CA ASN A 72 4.88 -3.95 -17.98
C ASN A 72 4.04 -3.43 -19.16
N ASN A 73 4.63 -3.43 -20.37
CA ASN A 73 3.98 -2.90 -21.58
C ASN A 73 3.49 -1.45 -21.36
N ASN A 74 2.18 -1.24 -21.40
CA ASN A 74 1.59 0.11 -21.24
C ASN A 74 1.13 0.39 -19.81
N PHE A 75 1.61 -0.38 -18.85
CA PHE A 75 1.18 -0.26 -17.46
C PHE A 75 2.38 -0.02 -16.56
N THR A 76 2.25 0.96 -15.65
CA THR A 76 3.26 1.24 -14.64
C THR A 76 2.61 1.25 -13.25
N TYR A 77 3.20 0.49 -12.32
CA TYR A 77 2.74 0.45 -10.94
C TYR A 77 3.82 1.00 -10.02
N HIS A 78 3.44 1.99 -9.21
CA HIS A 78 4.34 2.64 -8.26
C HIS A 78 3.99 2.20 -6.84
N THR A 79 4.98 1.79 -6.08
CA THR A 79 4.78 1.38 -4.69
C THR A 79 5.52 2.33 -3.76
N PHE A 80 4.81 2.83 -2.75
CA PHE A 80 5.34 3.77 -1.78
C PHE A 80 5.27 3.20 -0.37
N PHE A 81 6.12 3.72 0.50
CA PHE A 81 6.11 3.45 1.94
C PHE A 81 5.81 4.74 2.68
N CYS A 82 4.96 4.67 3.70
CA CYS A 82 4.63 5.83 4.54
C CYS A 82 4.57 5.42 6.00
N ALA A 83 5.49 5.94 6.80
CA ALA A 83 5.46 5.74 8.25
C ALA A 83 4.50 6.74 8.88
N ILE A 84 3.59 6.25 9.70
CA ILE A 84 2.66 7.06 10.48
C ILE A 84 2.87 6.74 11.96
N ASN A 85 2.40 7.62 12.84
CA ASN A 85 2.65 7.44 14.27
C ASN A 85 1.89 6.24 14.85
N ASP A 86 0.59 6.15 14.54
CA ASP A 86 -0.30 5.16 15.12
C ASP A 86 -1.17 4.50 14.06
N GLU A 87 -1.72 3.34 14.38
CA GLU A 87 -2.75 2.72 13.54
C GLU A 87 -4.00 3.58 13.54
N PHE A 88 -4.75 3.51 12.47
CA PHE A 88 -6.07 4.13 12.37
C PHE A 88 -7.09 3.05 12.00
N ILE A 89 -8.37 3.37 12.18
CA ILE A 89 -9.46 2.48 11.79
C ILE A 89 -9.95 2.91 10.40
N PRO A 90 -9.69 2.11 9.35
CA PRO A 90 -10.15 2.46 8.02
C PRO A 90 -11.69 2.42 7.92
N LEU A 91 -12.26 3.39 7.23
CA LEU A 91 -13.67 3.36 6.87
C LEU A 91 -13.75 2.82 5.45
N LEU A 92 -14.00 1.51 5.32
CA LEU A 92 -13.94 0.82 4.04
C LEU A 92 -15.14 1.14 3.16
N ASN A 93 -14.91 1.17 1.84
CA ASN A 93 -15.97 1.27 0.84
C ASN A 93 -16.28 -0.12 0.26
N ASP A 94 -17.03 -0.17 -0.86
CA ASP A 94 -17.47 -1.45 -1.45
C ASP A 94 -16.33 -2.29 -2.04
N GLU A 95 -15.16 -1.71 -2.24
CA GLU A 95 -14.03 -2.42 -2.85
C GLU A 95 -13.33 -3.36 -1.87
N HIS A 96 -13.52 -3.16 -0.57
CA HIS A 96 -12.84 -3.93 0.47
C HIS A 96 -13.83 -4.37 1.54
N ILE A 97 -13.65 -5.60 2.03
CA ILE A 97 -14.53 -6.20 3.05
C ILE A 97 -13.82 -6.41 4.39
N GLY A 98 -12.56 -6.06 4.49
CA GLY A 98 -11.82 -6.20 5.74
C GLY A 98 -10.46 -5.55 5.69
N TYR A 99 -9.84 -5.44 6.84
CA TYR A 99 -8.48 -4.91 6.95
C TYR A 99 -7.74 -5.61 8.09
N SER A 100 -6.41 -5.54 8.06
CA SER A 100 -5.58 -6.11 9.10
C SER A 100 -4.27 -5.34 9.21
N TRP A 101 -3.83 -5.09 10.44
CA TRP A 101 -2.50 -4.57 10.72
C TRP A 101 -1.62 -5.75 11.17
N VAL A 102 -0.51 -5.98 10.46
CA VAL A 102 0.35 -7.13 10.72
C VAL A 102 1.81 -6.72 10.71
N GLY A 103 2.64 -7.48 11.43
CA GLY A 103 4.07 -7.23 11.47
C GLY A 103 4.75 -7.49 10.13
N HIS A 104 5.99 -7.01 10.01
CA HIS A 104 6.79 -7.21 8.81
C HIS A 104 6.92 -8.71 8.50
N ASN A 105 6.66 -9.09 7.26
CA ASN A 105 6.66 -10.47 6.77
C ASN A 105 5.60 -11.38 7.40
N GLN A 106 4.62 -10.81 8.09
CA GLN A 106 3.49 -11.57 8.66
C GLN A 106 2.20 -11.28 7.89
N TYR A 107 2.31 -11.01 6.62
CA TYR A 107 1.19 -10.61 5.79
C TYR A 107 0.12 -11.70 5.69
N PRO A 108 -1.15 -11.29 5.55
CA PRO A 108 -2.26 -12.23 5.44
C PRO A 108 -2.25 -12.95 4.08
N LYS A 109 -2.94 -14.07 4.00
CA LYS A 109 -2.99 -14.90 2.79
C LYS A 109 -4.43 -15.13 2.37
N PRO A 110 -4.71 -15.25 1.07
CA PRO A 110 -3.76 -15.10 -0.04
C PRO A 110 -3.53 -13.64 -0.41
N LEU A 111 -2.33 -13.32 -0.84
CA LEU A 111 -2.01 -11.98 -1.34
C LEU A 111 -2.47 -11.84 -2.80
N HIS A 112 -2.87 -10.63 -3.18
CA HIS A 112 -3.09 -10.30 -4.58
C HIS A 112 -1.81 -10.62 -5.37
N PRO A 113 -1.90 -11.25 -6.56
CA PRO A 113 -0.70 -11.68 -7.30
C PRO A 113 0.33 -10.57 -7.55
N GLY A 114 -0.11 -9.36 -7.86
CA GLY A 114 0.81 -8.23 -8.06
C GLY A 114 1.55 -7.88 -6.79
N LEU A 115 0.85 -7.86 -5.65
CA LEU A 115 1.47 -7.58 -4.36
C LEU A 115 2.41 -8.71 -3.94
N PHE A 116 2.02 -9.97 -4.20
CA PHE A 116 2.87 -11.12 -3.92
C PHE A 116 4.22 -10.98 -4.62
N ASN A 117 4.20 -10.62 -5.91
CA ASN A 117 5.43 -10.42 -6.66
C ASN A 117 6.26 -9.27 -6.11
N THR A 118 5.62 -8.15 -5.78
CA THR A 118 6.30 -6.97 -5.23
C THR A 118 7.00 -7.31 -3.91
N ILE A 119 6.27 -7.95 -3.00
CA ILE A 119 6.78 -8.23 -1.65
C ILE A 119 7.94 -9.23 -1.66
N ASN A 120 7.97 -10.12 -2.65
CA ASN A 120 9.01 -11.14 -2.77
C ASN A 120 10.22 -10.70 -3.59
N PHE A 121 10.22 -9.46 -4.09
CA PHE A 121 11.41 -8.91 -4.75
C PHE A 121 12.46 -8.60 -3.69
N ASP A 122 13.67 -9.11 -3.86
CA ASP A 122 14.78 -8.89 -2.93
C ASP A 122 15.07 -7.41 -2.72
N VAL A 123 15.00 -6.62 -3.80
CA VAL A 123 15.24 -5.17 -3.74
C VAL A 123 14.19 -4.49 -2.85
N VAL A 124 12.92 -4.89 -2.94
CA VAL A 124 11.85 -4.33 -2.12
C VAL A 124 12.06 -4.69 -0.66
N GLN A 125 12.36 -5.95 -0.36
CA GLN A 125 12.63 -6.40 1.01
C GLN A 125 13.82 -5.67 1.62
N GLU A 126 14.88 -5.46 0.83
CA GLU A 126 16.05 -4.73 1.29
C GLU A 126 15.72 -3.28 1.63
N LYS A 127 14.94 -2.60 0.78
CA LYS A 127 14.51 -1.22 1.02
C LYS A 127 13.64 -1.12 2.27
N LEU A 128 12.69 -2.03 2.44
CA LEU A 128 11.83 -2.06 3.62
C LEU A 128 12.66 -2.26 4.89
N ARG A 129 13.59 -3.21 4.86
CA ARG A 129 14.46 -3.47 6.02
C ARG A 129 15.26 -2.23 6.40
N LYS A 130 15.82 -1.53 5.43
CA LYS A 130 16.59 -0.30 5.68
C LYS A 130 15.72 0.81 6.24
N LEU A 131 14.51 0.99 5.72
CA LEU A 131 13.58 2.00 6.21
C LEU A 131 13.17 1.71 7.65
N LEU A 132 12.83 0.46 7.95
CA LEU A 132 12.44 0.06 9.30
C LEU A 132 13.60 0.23 10.29
N SER A 133 14.81 -0.11 9.89
CA SER A 133 16.00 0.06 10.72
C SER A 133 16.22 1.52 11.11
N LYS A 134 15.96 2.47 10.20
CA LYS A 134 16.09 3.90 10.48
C LYS A 134 15.03 4.39 11.45
N ILE A 135 13.80 3.90 11.33
CA ILE A 135 12.67 4.32 12.14
C ILE A 135 12.78 3.78 13.56
N GLU A 136 13.28 2.56 13.71
CA GLU A 136 13.32 1.86 15.00
C GLU A 136 14.53 2.23 15.86
N LYS A 137 15.35 3.14 15.39
CA LYS A 137 16.49 3.62 16.20
C LYS A 137 16.06 4.50 17.34
#